data_520131f9e5748df51dc0f31191a1167e
#
_entry.id   520131f9e5748df51dc0f31191a1167e
#
_cell.length_a   1.000
_cell.length_b   1.000
_cell.length_c   1.000
_cell.angle_alpha   90.00
_cell.angle_beta   90.00
_cell.angle_gamma   90.00
#
_symmetry.space_group_name_H-M   'P 1'
#
loop_
_entity.id
_entity.type
_entity.pdbx_description
1 polymer ?
#
loop_
_entity_poly.entity_id
_entity_poly.type
_entity_poly.pdbx_seq_one_letter_code
_entity_poly.pdbx_strand_id
1 'polypeptide(L)'
;MRKVLRPIFFSGVAVALSVLCASTVEAVDKPNILVIMTDDIPPQDISAYHRGLGAVTTPNIDKIAAQGMMISDYYAQPSCTAGRAAFITGQYPIRTGLTSVGQPGSPIGLNKQDPTLAQLLKSQGYSTGQFGKSHLGDKNEFLPTVHGFDEFFGFLYHLNMMEMPEQPEFPRNPNFAGRPRNVIHARASDRDDPTEDARWGRVGKQVISDEGPLDIQRM
;
A
#
# COMPACT_ATOMS: atom_id res chain seq x y z
N MET A 1 -3.01 -69.87 55.58
CA MET A 1 -2.02 -68.97 54.96
C MET A 1 -2.42 -68.70 53.53
N ARG A 2 -3.07 -67.58 53.20
CA ARG A 2 -3.43 -67.14 51.83
C ARG A 2 -2.53 -65.99 51.47
N LYS A 3 -1.66 -66.13 50.45
CA LYS A 3 -0.83 -65.07 49.85
C LYS A 3 -1.68 -64.21 48.94
N VAL A 4 -1.70 -62.95 49.25
CA VAL A 4 -2.31 -61.90 48.39
C VAL A 4 -1.26 -61.43 47.37
N LEU A 5 -1.48 -61.74 46.09
CA LEU A 5 -0.73 -61.13 44.99
C LEU A 5 -1.26 -59.75 44.72
N ARG A 6 -0.40 -58.73 44.78
CA ARG A 6 -0.68 -57.37 44.32
C ARG A 6 -0.38 -57.27 42.81
N PRO A 7 -1.23 -56.68 42.00
CA PRO A 7 -0.87 -56.33 40.63
C PRO A 7 -0.18 -54.96 40.60
N ILE A 8 1.08 -54.96 40.22
CA ILE A 8 1.83 -53.78 39.79
C ILE A 8 2.03 -53.96 38.28
N PHE A 9 1.92 -52.89 37.52
CA PHE A 9 2.11 -52.70 36.09
C PHE A 9 0.80 -52.46 35.28
N PHE A 10 0.40 -51.18 35.22
CA PHE A 10 -0.26 -50.63 34.03
C PHE A 10 -0.37 -49.09 34.10
N SER A 11 0.62 -48.36 34.60
CA SER A 11 0.61 -46.89 34.61
C SER A 11 1.69 -46.23 33.76
N GLY A 12 2.57 -47.04 33.11
CA GLY A 12 3.70 -46.46 32.36
C GLY A 12 3.48 -46.23 30.86
N VAL A 13 2.46 -46.84 30.27
CA VAL A 13 2.28 -46.80 28.79
C VAL A 13 1.34 -45.68 28.33
N ALA A 14 0.48 -45.17 29.20
CA ALA A 14 -0.47 -44.13 28.82
C ALA A 14 0.15 -42.74 28.73
N VAL A 15 1.28 -42.45 29.38
CA VAL A 15 1.96 -41.15 29.35
C VAL A 15 2.87 -41.00 28.12
N ALA A 16 3.37 -42.11 27.55
CA ALA A 16 4.25 -42.09 26.40
C ALA A 16 3.52 -41.86 25.05
N LEU A 17 2.20 -42.12 24.99
CA LEU A 17 1.40 -41.91 23.74
C LEU A 17 0.85 -40.50 23.58
N SER A 18 0.82 -39.70 24.63
CA SER A 18 0.29 -38.30 24.57
C SER A 18 1.32 -37.26 24.08
N VAL A 19 2.58 -37.63 23.96
CA VAL A 19 3.66 -36.71 23.52
C VAL A 19 3.92 -36.79 22.01
N LEU A 20 3.38 -37.79 21.29
CA LEU A 20 3.63 -37.97 19.85
C LEU A 20 2.62 -37.23 18.92
N CYS A 21 1.64 -36.53 19.45
CA CYS A 21 0.68 -35.71 18.65
C CYS A 21 0.87 -34.20 18.81
N ALA A 22 2.10 -33.77 19.14
CA ALA A 22 2.46 -32.39 18.82
C ALA A 22 2.74 -32.37 17.33
N SER A 23 1.66 -32.25 16.53
CA SER A 23 1.77 -31.79 15.15
C SER A 23 2.54 -30.47 15.20
N THR A 24 3.76 -30.48 14.70
CA THR A 24 4.46 -29.26 14.34
C THR A 24 3.53 -28.56 13.34
N VAL A 25 2.81 -27.56 13.80
CA VAL A 25 2.21 -26.60 12.90
C VAL A 25 3.41 -25.95 12.23
N GLU A 26 3.77 -26.43 11.04
CA GLU A 26 4.69 -25.72 10.17
C GLU A 26 4.10 -24.32 10.04
N ALA A 27 4.86 -23.34 10.48
CA ALA A 27 4.50 -21.95 10.23
C ALA A 27 4.41 -21.80 8.71
N VAL A 28 3.19 -21.65 8.21
CA VAL A 28 2.98 -21.39 6.79
C VAL A 28 3.79 -20.13 6.46
N ASP A 29 4.77 -20.27 5.57
CA ASP A 29 5.58 -19.14 5.13
C ASP A 29 4.64 -18.05 4.63
N LYS A 30 4.74 -16.86 5.21
CA LYS A 30 3.91 -15.74 4.83
C LYS A 30 4.26 -15.34 3.39
N PRO A 31 3.31 -15.35 2.45
CA PRO A 31 3.60 -15.01 1.06
C PRO A 31 3.99 -13.54 0.93
N ASN A 32 4.89 -13.23 0.00
CA ASN A 32 5.09 -11.86 -0.43
C ASN A 32 3.83 -11.36 -1.17
N ILE A 33 3.46 -10.10 -0.92
CA ILE A 33 2.27 -9.48 -1.50
C ILE A 33 2.72 -8.32 -2.38
N LEU A 34 2.52 -8.43 -3.69
CA LEU A 34 2.75 -7.37 -4.66
C LEU A 34 1.41 -6.89 -5.21
N VAL A 35 1.14 -5.60 -5.05
CA VAL A 35 -0.01 -4.93 -5.65
C VAL A 35 0.47 -3.98 -6.75
N ILE A 36 -0.09 -4.12 -7.94
CA ILE A 36 0.14 -3.21 -9.06
C ILE A 36 -1.19 -2.53 -9.38
N MET A 37 -1.27 -1.23 -9.08
CA MET A 37 -2.44 -0.41 -9.35
C MET A 37 -2.16 0.47 -10.56
N THR A 38 -2.85 0.20 -11.66
CA THR A 38 -2.81 1.02 -12.87
C THR A 38 -3.67 2.29 -12.69
N ASP A 39 -3.45 3.28 -13.54
CA ASP A 39 -4.16 4.56 -13.53
C ASP A 39 -4.71 4.84 -14.93
N ASP A 40 -6.02 5.03 -15.04
CA ASP A 40 -6.74 5.28 -16.30
C ASP A 40 -6.52 4.20 -17.39
N ILE A 41 -6.29 2.96 -16.99
CA ILE A 41 -6.20 1.81 -17.91
C ILE A 41 -7.50 1.00 -17.84
N PRO A 42 -8.36 1.08 -18.84
CA PRO A 42 -9.60 0.32 -18.84
C PRO A 42 -9.36 -1.17 -19.17
N PRO A 43 -10.29 -2.07 -18.83
CA PRO A 43 -10.19 -3.50 -19.18
C PRO A 43 -9.97 -3.77 -20.68
N GLN A 44 -10.42 -2.86 -21.54
CA GLN A 44 -10.25 -2.94 -23.00
C GLN A 44 -8.79 -2.82 -23.45
N ASP A 45 -7.90 -2.29 -22.62
CA ASP A 45 -6.46 -2.19 -22.90
C ASP A 45 -5.67 -3.39 -22.36
N ILE A 46 -6.35 -4.38 -21.76
CA ILE A 46 -5.74 -5.59 -21.22
C ILE A 46 -6.20 -6.79 -22.02
N SER A 47 -5.27 -7.48 -22.71
CA SER A 47 -5.63 -8.54 -23.65
C SER A 47 -6.34 -9.74 -23.01
N ALA A 48 -6.06 -10.06 -21.75
CA ALA A 48 -6.79 -11.09 -21.02
C ALA A 48 -8.30 -10.79 -20.92
N TYR A 49 -8.69 -9.51 -20.84
CA TYR A 49 -10.10 -9.10 -20.78
C TYR A 49 -10.73 -8.94 -22.16
N HIS A 50 -10.07 -8.28 -23.12
CA HIS A 50 -10.65 -8.03 -24.43
C HIS A 50 -10.53 -9.20 -25.43
N ARG A 51 -9.73 -10.23 -25.13
CA ARG A 51 -9.64 -11.49 -25.88
C ARG A 51 -9.43 -11.32 -27.39
N GLY A 52 -8.58 -10.39 -27.78
CA GLY A 52 -8.26 -10.11 -29.19
C GLY A 52 -9.15 -9.05 -29.85
N LEU A 53 -10.13 -8.46 -29.15
CA LEU A 53 -10.94 -7.36 -29.69
C LEU A 53 -10.25 -6.00 -29.62
N GLY A 54 -9.23 -5.86 -28.77
CA GLY A 54 -8.41 -4.65 -28.66
C GLY A 54 -7.13 -4.72 -29.48
N ALA A 55 -6.52 -3.56 -29.73
CA ALA A 55 -5.30 -3.44 -30.51
C ALA A 55 -4.00 -3.71 -29.70
N VAL A 56 -4.09 -3.68 -28.37
CA VAL A 56 -2.94 -3.79 -27.46
C VAL A 56 -2.83 -5.21 -26.94
N THR A 57 -1.60 -5.72 -26.80
CA THR A 57 -1.34 -7.02 -26.16
C THR A 57 -0.58 -6.82 -24.86
N THR A 58 -0.98 -7.52 -23.81
CA THR A 58 -0.40 -7.46 -22.46
C THR A 58 0.06 -8.83 -21.99
N PRO A 59 1.07 -9.45 -22.65
CA PRO A 59 1.39 -10.87 -22.44
C PRO A 59 1.81 -11.21 -21.02
N ASN A 60 2.43 -10.28 -20.29
CA ASN A 60 2.83 -10.50 -18.91
C ASN A 60 1.62 -10.46 -17.96
N ILE A 61 0.68 -9.56 -18.18
CA ILE A 61 -0.59 -9.50 -17.42
C ILE A 61 -1.44 -10.73 -17.73
N ASP A 62 -1.52 -11.12 -19.00
CA ASP A 62 -2.23 -12.33 -19.44
C ASP A 62 -1.68 -13.59 -18.79
N LYS A 63 -0.35 -13.67 -18.58
CA LYS A 63 0.29 -14.75 -17.86
C LYS A 63 -0.14 -14.81 -16.40
N ILE A 64 -0.26 -13.66 -15.73
CA ILE A 64 -0.76 -13.59 -14.35
C ILE A 64 -2.22 -14.08 -14.33
N ALA A 65 -3.05 -13.63 -15.25
CA ALA A 65 -4.44 -14.06 -15.36
C ALA A 65 -4.57 -15.58 -15.61
N ALA A 66 -3.71 -16.15 -16.44
CA ALA A 66 -3.72 -17.58 -16.76
C ALA A 66 -3.22 -18.46 -15.60
N GLN A 67 -2.33 -17.95 -14.76
CA GLN A 67 -1.75 -18.68 -13.61
C GLN A 67 -2.50 -18.45 -12.30
N GLY A 68 -3.37 -17.46 -12.26
CA GLY A 68 -4.10 -17.03 -11.07
C GLY A 68 -5.60 -16.97 -11.30
N MET A 69 -6.20 -15.87 -10.90
CA MET A 69 -7.63 -15.61 -11.01
C MET A 69 -7.87 -14.28 -11.74
N MET A 70 -8.85 -14.26 -12.61
CA MET A 70 -9.35 -13.07 -13.26
C MET A 70 -10.75 -12.75 -12.72
N ILE A 71 -10.98 -11.51 -12.32
CA ILE A 71 -12.26 -11.03 -11.79
C ILE A 71 -12.94 -10.19 -12.88
N SER A 72 -14.14 -10.58 -13.33
CA SER A 72 -14.90 -9.87 -14.36
C SER A 72 -15.65 -8.65 -13.82
N ASP A 73 -16.08 -8.73 -12.56
CA ASP A 73 -16.95 -7.74 -11.93
C ASP A 73 -16.31 -7.21 -10.63
N TYR A 74 -15.31 -6.38 -10.80
CA TYR A 74 -14.64 -5.67 -9.72
C TYR A 74 -14.60 -4.17 -10.04
N TYR A 75 -15.40 -3.39 -9.32
CA TYR A 75 -15.59 -1.97 -9.58
C TYR A 75 -14.78 -1.12 -8.64
N ALA A 76 -14.00 -0.19 -9.22
CA ALA A 76 -13.27 0.83 -8.48
C ALA A 76 -14.17 2.03 -8.15
N GLN A 77 -13.63 2.99 -7.42
CA GLN A 77 -14.29 4.27 -7.17
C GLN A 77 -14.05 5.24 -8.34
N PRO A 78 -14.92 6.26 -8.52
CA PRO A 78 -14.94 7.08 -9.73
C PRO A 78 -13.82 8.11 -9.86
N SER A 79 -12.82 8.12 -8.96
CA SER A 79 -11.63 8.98 -9.06
C SER A 79 -10.40 8.32 -8.50
N CYS A 80 -9.22 8.77 -8.95
CA CYS A 80 -7.95 8.20 -8.50
C CYS A 80 -7.75 8.32 -6.97
N THR A 81 -8.03 9.47 -6.37
CA THR A 81 -7.95 9.65 -4.92
C THR A 81 -8.94 8.74 -4.19
N ALA A 82 -10.18 8.71 -4.63
CA ALA A 82 -11.23 7.90 -4.01
C ALA A 82 -10.91 6.38 -4.11
N GLY A 83 -10.47 5.94 -5.29
CA GLY A 83 -10.08 4.54 -5.51
C GLY A 83 -8.86 4.13 -4.69
N ARG A 84 -7.82 4.95 -4.64
CA ARG A 84 -6.61 4.69 -3.85
C ARG A 84 -6.89 4.69 -2.37
N ALA A 85 -7.68 5.65 -1.87
CA ALA A 85 -8.11 5.69 -0.48
C ALA A 85 -8.93 4.44 -0.12
N ALA A 86 -9.92 4.09 -0.94
CA ALA A 86 -10.75 2.91 -0.70
C ALA A 86 -9.93 1.61 -0.68
N PHE A 87 -8.95 1.47 -1.58
CA PHE A 87 -8.08 0.30 -1.61
C PHE A 87 -7.19 0.21 -0.36
N ILE A 88 -6.52 1.32 0.00
CA ILE A 88 -5.56 1.32 1.12
C ILE A 88 -6.26 1.18 2.46
N THR A 89 -7.46 1.79 2.62
CA THR A 89 -8.16 1.81 3.92
C THR A 89 -9.23 0.74 4.06
N GLY A 90 -9.66 0.11 2.98
CA GLY A 90 -10.82 -0.79 2.97
C GLY A 90 -12.15 -0.07 3.25
N GLN A 91 -12.20 1.25 3.11
CA GLN A 91 -13.38 2.07 3.42
C GLN A 91 -13.96 2.73 2.18
N TYR A 92 -15.28 2.92 2.17
CA TYR A 92 -15.90 3.75 1.14
C TYR A 92 -15.43 5.22 1.24
N PRO A 93 -15.26 5.92 0.11
CA PRO A 93 -14.74 7.30 0.07
C PRO A 93 -15.51 8.29 0.95
N ILE A 94 -16.83 8.08 1.13
CA ILE A 94 -17.65 8.92 2.01
C ILE A 94 -17.22 8.85 3.48
N ARG A 95 -16.56 7.76 3.91
CA ARG A 95 -16.06 7.62 5.28
C ARG A 95 -14.72 8.32 5.48
N THR A 96 -13.85 8.24 4.48
CA THR A 96 -12.53 8.89 4.52
C THR A 96 -12.61 10.39 4.18
N GLY A 97 -13.72 10.85 3.57
CA GLY A 97 -13.85 12.19 3.02
C GLY A 97 -13.13 12.41 1.69
N LEU A 98 -12.42 11.39 1.18
CA LEU A 98 -11.63 11.44 -0.05
C LEU A 98 -12.49 11.02 -1.25
N THR A 99 -13.54 11.79 -1.55
CA THR A 99 -14.58 11.45 -2.53
C THR A 99 -14.31 11.92 -3.95
N SER A 100 -13.35 12.83 -4.15
CA SER A 100 -13.02 13.42 -5.45
C SER A 100 -11.51 13.50 -5.65
N VAL A 101 -11.09 13.94 -6.84
CA VAL A 101 -9.66 14.10 -7.18
C VAL A 101 -9.01 15.14 -6.28
N GLY A 102 -7.98 14.74 -5.55
CA GLY A 102 -7.14 15.66 -4.77
C GLY A 102 -6.32 16.59 -5.68
N GLN A 103 -5.96 17.76 -5.16
CA GLN A 103 -5.15 18.75 -5.87
C GLN A 103 -3.96 19.18 -5.01
N PRO A 104 -2.81 19.52 -5.63
CA PRO A 104 -1.66 20.06 -4.91
C PRO A 104 -2.03 21.24 -4.02
N GLY A 105 -1.49 21.24 -2.79
CA GLY A 105 -1.78 22.28 -1.80
C GLY A 105 -3.11 22.13 -1.07
N SER A 106 -3.89 21.07 -1.36
CA SER A 106 -5.14 20.81 -0.65
C SER A 106 -4.88 20.53 0.85
N PRO A 107 -5.73 21.07 1.74
CA PRO A 107 -5.67 20.73 3.15
C PRO A 107 -6.21 19.32 3.45
N ILE A 108 -6.78 18.64 2.46
CA ILE A 108 -7.43 17.33 2.60
C ILE A 108 -6.50 16.24 2.10
N GLY A 109 -6.32 15.20 2.91
CA GLY A 109 -5.54 14.00 2.60
C GLY A 109 -5.95 12.84 3.49
N LEU A 110 -5.18 11.76 3.45
CA LEU A 110 -5.44 10.57 4.26
C LEU A 110 -5.39 10.90 5.74
N ASN A 111 -6.48 10.60 6.45
CA ASN A 111 -6.59 10.94 7.85
C ASN A 111 -5.83 9.95 8.74
N LYS A 112 -5.21 10.45 9.81
CA LYS A 112 -4.49 9.62 10.78
C LYS A 112 -5.34 8.54 11.43
N GLN A 113 -6.65 8.74 11.54
CA GLN A 113 -7.57 7.77 12.12
C GLN A 113 -8.00 6.66 11.13
N ASP A 114 -7.76 6.84 9.85
CA ASP A 114 -8.11 5.82 8.86
C ASP A 114 -7.11 4.65 8.95
N PRO A 115 -7.58 3.43 9.23
CA PRO A 115 -6.71 2.26 9.22
C PRO A 115 -6.21 2.00 7.80
N THR A 116 -4.99 1.51 7.65
CA THR A 116 -4.45 1.18 6.34
C THR A 116 -4.05 -0.30 6.25
N LEU A 117 -4.09 -0.82 5.03
CA LEU A 117 -3.60 -2.16 4.71
C LEU A 117 -2.12 -2.32 5.15
N ALA A 118 -1.30 -1.28 4.98
CA ALA A 118 0.10 -1.29 5.40
C ALA A 118 0.24 -1.45 6.92
N GLN A 119 -0.55 -0.73 7.73
CA GLN A 119 -0.54 -0.88 9.19
C GLN A 119 -0.93 -2.30 9.62
N LEU A 120 -1.96 -2.88 8.98
CA LEU A 120 -2.41 -4.24 9.27
C LEU A 120 -1.33 -5.28 8.93
N LEU A 121 -0.73 -5.19 7.75
CA LEU A 121 0.35 -6.09 7.32
C LEU A 121 1.59 -5.95 8.19
N LYS A 122 1.96 -4.72 8.54
CA LYS A 122 3.09 -4.46 9.45
C LYS A 122 2.87 -5.10 10.83
N SER A 123 1.65 -5.07 11.37
CA SER A 123 1.32 -5.76 12.62
C SER A 123 1.48 -7.29 12.53
N GLN A 124 1.49 -7.84 11.32
CA GLN A 124 1.75 -9.24 11.04
C GLN A 124 3.23 -9.51 10.69
N GLY A 125 4.12 -8.52 10.84
CA GLY A 125 5.55 -8.65 10.60
C GLY A 125 6.00 -8.51 9.14
N TYR A 126 5.16 -7.94 8.27
CA TYR A 126 5.59 -7.58 6.92
C TYR A 126 6.38 -6.28 6.91
N SER A 127 7.39 -6.21 6.05
CA SER A 127 7.94 -4.95 5.58
C SER A 127 7.04 -4.39 4.48
N THR A 128 6.84 -3.08 4.46
CA THR A 128 5.84 -2.44 3.61
C THR A 128 6.44 -1.30 2.80
N GLY A 129 6.18 -1.26 1.51
CA GLY A 129 6.65 -0.20 0.61
C GLY A 129 5.55 0.25 -0.35
N GLN A 130 5.55 1.54 -0.68
CA GLN A 130 4.71 2.12 -1.73
C GLN A 130 5.59 2.89 -2.71
N PHE A 131 5.41 2.62 -3.99
CA PHE A 131 6.22 3.18 -5.06
C PHE A 131 5.34 3.75 -6.16
N GLY A 132 5.68 4.95 -6.66
CA GLY A 132 4.91 5.66 -7.67
C GLY A 132 3.88 6.64 -7.10
N LYS A 133 2.72 6.76 -7.76
CA LYS A 133 1.67 7.74 -7.41
C LYS A 133 0.97 7.40 -6.08
N SER A 134 0.92 8.37 -5.15
CA SER A 134 0.14 8.26 -3.90
C SER A 134 -1.29 8.81 -4.02
N HIS A 135 -1.46 10.05 -4.39
CA HIS A 135 -2.72 10.79 -4.58
C HIS A 135 -3.63 10.89 -3.35
N LEU A 136 -3.05 10.88 -2.14
CA LEU A 136 -3.78 10.94 -0.88
C LEU A 136 -3.40 12.17 -0.03
N GLY A 137 -2.91 13.23 -0.68
CA GLY A 137 -2.49 14.49 -0.06
C GLY A 137 -0.97 14.68 -0.10
N ASP A 138 -0.52 15.94 0.06
CA ASP A 138 0.89 16.34 -0.06
C ASP A 138 1.51 16.90 1.21
N LYS A 139 0.75 17.06 2.28
CA LYS A 139 1.33 17.40 3.59
C LYS A 139 2.08 16.20 4.18
N ASN A 140 3.04 16.50 5.04
CA ASN A 140 3.85 15.48 5.71
C ASN A 140 3.00 14.48 6.50
N GLU A 141 1.89 14.93 7.09
CA GLU A 141 0.95 14.09 7.82
C GLU A 141 0.14 13.11 6.95
N PHE A 142 0.14 13.30 5.61
CA PHE A 142 -0.59 12.45 4.66
C PHE A 142 0.31 11.47 3.92
N LEU A 143 1.63 11.52 4.16
CA LEU A 143 2.56 10.65 3.45
C LEU A 143 2.40 9.18 3.85
N PRO A 144 2.63 8.24 2.94
CA PRO A 144 2.48 6.81 3.22
C PRO A 144 3.26 6.33 4.44
N THR A 145 4.42 6.92 4.71
CA THR A 145 5.32 6.53 5.82
C THR A 145 4.77 6.80 7.22
N VAL A 146 3.84 7.73 7.36
CA VAL A 146 3.11 7.93 8.64
C VAL A 146 1.80 7.14 8.70
N HIS A 147 1.47 6.41 7.62
CA HIS A 147 0.30 5.57 7.49
C HIS A 147 0.63 4.07 7.34
N GLY A 148 1.78 3.65 7.88
CA GLY A 148 2.15 2.25 8.02
C GLY A 148 3.14 1.71 6.98
N PHE A 149 3.46 2.45 5.93
CA PHE A 149 4.53 2.05 5.01
C PHE A 149 5.91 2.34 5.62
N ASP A 150 6.84 1.41 5.46
CA ASP A 150 8.22 1.60 5.90
C ASP A 150 8.98 2.53 4.94
N GLU A 151 8.63 2.46 3.66
CA GLU A 151 9.27 3.23 2.59
C GLU A 151 8.23 3.74 1.60
N PHE A 152 8.44 4.96 1.12
CA PHE A 152 7.72 5.56 0.01
C PHE A 152 8.70 6.25 -0.94
N PHE A 153 8.64 5.90 -2.23
CA PHE A 153 9.34 6.62 -3.28
C PHE A 153 8.37 6.92 -4.42
N GLY A 154 8.17 8.21 -4.72
CA GLY A 154 7.24 8.57 -5.77
C GLY A 154 6.76 10.02 -5.73
N PHE A 155 5.61 10.23 -6.34
CA PHE A 155 4.97 11.53 -6.51
C PHE A 155 3.55 11.50 -5.92
N LEU A 156 3.03 12.70 -5.63
CA LEU A 156 1.87 12.80 -4.76
C LEU A 156 0.55 12.99 -5.50
N TYR A 157 0.60 13.34 -6.81
CA TYR A 157 -0.60 13.59 -7.62
C TYR A 157 -0.49 12.97 -9.01
N HIS A 158 -1.00 13.62 -10.06
CA HIS A 158 -1.00 13.11 -11.43
C HIS A 158 0.32 13.33 -12.17
N LEU A 159 0.62 12.47 -13.14
CA LEU A 159 1.55 12.70 -14.24
C LEU A 159 0.91 13.63 -15.29
N ASN A 160 0.40 14.78 -14.89
CA ASN A 160 -0.19 15.75 -15.77
C ASN A 160 0.59 17.05 -15.73
N MET A 161 0.07 18.07 -16.40
CA MET A 161 0.68 19.40 -16.50
C MET A 161 1.07 20.03 -15.14
N MET A 162 0.43 19.60 -14.04
CA MET A 162 0.75 20.10 -12.70
C MET A 162 1.95 19.40 -12.05
N GLU A 163 2.31 18.21 -12.52
CA GLU A 163 3.44 17.42 -11.97
C GLU A 163 4.69 17.48 -12.86
N MET A 164 4.53 17.75 -14.16
CA MET A 164 5.62 17.76 -15.13
C MET A 164 6.15 19.19 -15.37
N PRO A 165 7.37 19.51 -14.94
CA PRO A 165 7.92 20.87 -15.02
C PRO A 165 8.06 21.41 -16.43
N GLU A 166 8.17 20.57 -17.44
CA GLU A 166 8.28 20.92 -18.86
C GLU A 166 6.95 21.38 -19.47
N GLN A 167 5.82 21.07 -18.84
CA GLN A 167 4.51 21.50 -19.32
C GLN A 167 4.30 23.01 -19.15
N PRO A 168 3.65 23.69 -20.12
CA PRO A 168 3.40 25.13 -20.05
C PRO A 168 2.62 25.58 -18.81
N GLU A 169 1.69 24.74 -18.36
CA GLU A 169 0.79 24.99 -17.24
C GLU A 169 1.43 24.72 -15.88
N PHE A 170 2.65 24.17 -15.85
CA PHE A 170 3.35 23.93 -14.59
C PHE A 170 3.59 25.26 -13.85
N PRO A 171 3.18 25.38 -12.57
CA PRO A 171 3.33 26.61 -11.82
C PRO A 171 4.79 26.98 -11.60
N ARG A 172 5.25 28.06 -12.25
CA ARG A 172 6.64 28.56 -12.16
C ARG A 172 6.92 29.29 -10.84
N ASN A 173 5.88 29.88 -10.23
CA ASN A 173 6.03 30.56 -8.96
C ASN A 173 6.26 29.52 -7.82
N PRO A 174 7.42 29.51 -7.16
CA PRO A 174 7.70 28.56 -6.10
C PRO A 174 6.78 28.73 -4.86
N ASN A 175 6.21 29.92 -4.69
CA ASN A 175 5.31 30.25 -3.57
C ASN A 175 3.82 30.00 -3.89
N PHE A 176 3.52 29.52 -5.08
CA PHE A 176 2.12 29.20 -5.42
C PHE A 176 1.65 27.97 -4.63
N ALA A 177 0.58 28.13 -3.85
CA ALA A 177 0.09 27.07 -2.96
C ALA A 177 -0.27 25.77 -3.69
N GLY A 178 -0.78 25.87 -4.93
CA GLY A 178 -1.11 24.72 -5.78
C GLY A 178 0.05 24.17 -6.59
N ARG A 179 1.30 24.61 -6.35
CA ARG A 179 2.46 24.01 -7.03
C ARG A 179 2.69 22.59 -6.50
N PRO A 180 2.83 21.58 -7.38
CA PRO A 180 3.12 20.22 -6.96
C PRO A 180 4.43 20.12 -6.16
N ARG A 181 4.48 19.18 -5.23
CA ARG A 181 5.70 18.79 -4.55
C ARG A 181 6.53 17.94 -5.51
N ASN A 182 7.84 18.01 -5.38
CA ASN A 182 8.76 17.16 -6.14
C ASN A 182 8.53 15.66 -5.84
N VAL A 183 9.18 14.81 -6.63
CA VAL A 183 9.35 13.40 -6.26
C VAL A 183 10.02 13.33 -4.90
N ILE A 184 9.52 12.52 -4.02
CA ILE A 184 10.06 12.36 -2.67
C ILE A 184 10.43 10.91 -2.39
N HIS A 185 11.47 10.76 -1.58
CA HIS A 185 11.79 9.51 -0.94
C HIS A 185 11.59 9.68 0.57
N ALA A 186 10.65 8.95 1.14
CA ALA A 186 10.39 8.99 2.56
C ALA A 186 10.58 7.61 3.19
N ARG A 187 11.06 7.59 4.44
CA ARG A 187 11.21 6.38 5.24
C ARG A 187 10.62 6.60 6.62
N ALA A 188 9.88 5.63 7.10
CA ALA A 188 9.37 5.65 8.46
C ALA A 188 10.53 5.66 9.48
N SER A 189 10.32 6.34 10.59
CA SER A 189 11.32 6.48 11.67
C SER A 189 10.64 6.34 13.02
N ASP A 190 11.32 5.69 13.97
CA ASP A 190 10.88 5.68 15.36
C ASP A 190 11.16 7.01 16.05
N ARG A 191 12.14 7.77 15.52
CA ARG A 191 12.47 9.10 16.01
C ARG A 191 11.51 10.12 15.46
N ASP A 192 10.90 10.90 16.34
CA ASP A 192 10.04 12.00 15.98
C ASP A 192 10.88 13.24 15.62
N ASP A 193 10.67 13.78 14.43
CA ASP A 193 11.28 15.02 13.97
C ASP A 193 10.28 16.18 14.17
N PRO A 194 10.59 17.14 15.08
CA PRO A 194 9.71 18.26 15.36
C PRO A 194 9.74 19.37 14.29
N THR A 195 10.58 19.25 13.27
CA THR A 195 10.70 20.27 12.22
C THR A 195 9.33 20.55 11.57
N GLU A 196 8.98 21.82 11.50
CA GLU A 196 7.74 22.31 10.92
C GLU A 196 8.05 23.03 9.61
N ASP A 197 7.52 22.55 8.51
CA ASP A 197 7.55 23.25 7.22
C ASP A 197 6.28 24.10 7.07
N ALA A 198 6.42 25.33 6.65
CA ALA A 198 5.32 26.28 6.55
C ALA A 198 4.22 25.83 5.57
N ARG A 199 4.57 25.01 4.57
CA ARG A 199 3.66 24.50 3.54
C ARG A 199 3.25 23.06 3.79
N TRP A 200 4.21 22.21 4.18
CA TRP A 200 4.00 20.77 4.28
C TRP A 200 3.69 20.29 5.71
N GLY A 201 3.82 21.18 6.70
CA GLY A 201 3.59 20.88 8.10
C GLY A 201 4.71 20.08 8.75
N ARG A 202 4.43 19.53 9.93
CA ARG A 202 5.37 18.79 10.75
C ARG A 202 5.89 17.53 10.06
N VAL A 203 7.19 17.28 10.16
CA VAL A 203 7.82 16.07 9.60
C VAL A 203 7.36 14.83 10.36
N GLY A 204 7.43 14.82 11.68
CA GLY A 204 6.95 13.69 12.50
C GLY A 204 7.89 12.47 12.46
N LYS A 205 7.31 11.26 12.52
CA LYS A 205 8.08 10.00 12.58
C LYS A 205 8.47 9.49 11.19
N GLN A 206 9.20 10.30 10.45
CA GLN A 206 9.72 9.94 9.13
C GLN A 206 10.95 10.76 8.77
N VAL A 207 11.70 10.27 7.80
CA VAL A 207 12.80 11.01 7.13
C VAL A 207 12.35 11.22 5.69
N ILE A 208 12.44 12.45 5.21
CA ILE A 208 11.99 12.83 3.86
C ILE A 208 13.15 13.45 3.11
N SER A 209 13.44 12.97 1.90
CA SER A 209 14.34 13.62 0.96
C SER A 209 13.59 14.06 -0.30
N ASP A 210 13.98 15.20 -0.83
CA ASP A 210 13.50 15.76 -2.10
C ASP A 210 14.41 15.26 -3.22
N GLU A 211 13.84 14.50 -4.15
CA GLU A 211 14.57 13.88 -5.28
C GLU A 211 14.51 14.76 -6.53
N GLY A 212 13.98 15.95 -6.40
CA GLY A 212 13.82 16.88 -7.51
C GLY A 212 12.53 16.72 -8.28
N PRO A 213 12.35 17.50 -9.34
CA PRO A 213 11.13 17.46 -10.13
C PRO A 213 10.97 16.11 -10.83
N LEU A 214 9.70 15.75 -11.05
CA LEU A 214 9.37 14.54 -11.79
C LEU A 214 9.96 14.61 -13.21
N ASP A 215 10.73 13.61 -13.55
CA ASP A 215 11.31 13.41 -14.87
C ASP A 215 10.94 12.01 -15.38
N ILE A 216 10.03 11.97 -16.35
CA ILE A 216 9.53 10.70 -16.91
C ILE A 216 10.66 9.87 -17.55
N GLN A 217 11.74 10.50 -18.00
CA GLN A 217 12.86 9.79 -18.60
C GLN A 217 13.73 9.04 -17.58
N ARG A 218 13.55 9.35 -16.28
CA ARG A 218 14.28 8.70 -15.18
C ARG A 218 13.45 7.66 -14.41
N MET A 219 12.19 7.53 -14.75
CA MET A 219 11.26 6.53 -14.23
C MET A 219 11.03 5.42 -15.24
#